data_28730e3ed99af6b3d9716e743def3947
#
_entry.id   28730e3ed99af6b3d9716e743def3947
#
_cell.length_a   1.000
_cell.length_b   1.000
_cell.length_c   1.000
_cell.angle_alpha   90.00
_cell.angle_beta   90.00
_cell.angle_gamma   90.00
#
_symmetry.space_group_name_H-M   'P 1'
#
loop_
_entity.id
_entity.type
_entity.pdbx_description
1 polymer ?
#
loop_
_entity_poly.entity_id
_entity_poly.type
_entity_poly.pdbx_seq_one_letter_code
_entity_poly.pdbx_strand_id
1 'polypeptide(L)'
;MGLELDEIIYKKVLKYFKNKRLNDAEILSRQINLSDIKPRLTLFARAICGAPIEIFPAEREGGYKNKNFFLPINCSLFPTKEENLKFYFFRTVYLSVQKQLNLNWDNQDNSPELSLEKATETAPLVLEKMFQDYPSMQEFYYDAVSKLPINKKDQTID
;
A
#
# COMPACT_ATOMS: atom_id res chain seq x y z
N MET A 1 14.08 -3.24 -15.92
CA MET A 1 13.48 -2.26 -14.99
C MET A 1 12.52 -2.89 -14.03
N GLY A 2 12.49 -4.02 -13.67
CA GLY A 2 11.44 -4.67 -12.93
C GLY A 2 11.62 -4.61 -11.42
N LEU A 3 12.26 -5.61 -10.90
CA LEU A 3 12.22 -5.93 -9.48
C LEU A 3 12.89 -4.89 -8.58
N GLU A 4 14.02 -4.32 -9.01
CA GLU A 4 14.75 -3.35 -8.20
C GLU A 4 13.99 -2.04 -8.02
N LEU A 5 13.36 -1.55 -9.09
CA LEU A 5 12.60 -0.31 -9.04
C LEU A 5 11.36 -0.47 -8.15
N ASP A 6 10.64 -1.59 -8.29
CA ASP A 6 9.47 -1.87 -7.48
C ASP A 6 9.83 -1.99 -5.99
N GLU A 7 10.95 -2.62 -5.68
CA GLU A 7 11.44 -2.72 -4.32
C GLU A 7 11.83 -1.36 -3.73
N ILE A 8 12.52 -0.52 -4.51
CA ILE A 8 12.90 0.83 -4.10
C ILE A 8 11.66 1.67 -3.78
N ILE A 9 10.65 1.60 -4.63
CA ILE A 9 9.40 2.34 -4.45
C ILE A 9 8.67 1.87 -3.21
N TYR A 10 8.57 0.56 -3.02
CA TYR A 10 7.92 0.00 -1.84
C TYR A 10 8.63 0.48 -0.57
N LYS A 11 9.95 0.43 -0.53
CA LYS A 11 10.74 0.94 0.59
C LYS A 11 10.51 2.43 0.83
N LYS A 12 10.35 3.22 -0.23
CA LYS A 12 10.07 4.65 -0.12
C LYS A 12 8.71 4.93 0.50
N VAL A 13 7.70 4.19 0.10
CA VAL A 13 6.35 4.27 0.71
C VAL A 13 6.42 3.92 2.18
N LEU A 14 7.14 2.85 2.54
CA LEU A 14 7.32 2.46 3.94
C LEU A 14 8.01 3.56 4.75
N LYS A 15 9.05 4.16 4.18
CA LYS A 15 9.79 5.24 4.84
C LYS A 15 8.89 6.46 5.07
N TYR A 16 8.06 6.79 4.09
CA TYR A 16 7.10 7.88 4.22
C TYR A 16 6.19 7.65 5.44
N PHE A 17 5.56 6.49 5.54
CA PHE A 17 4.66 6.21 6.66
C PHE A 17 5.37 6.11 8.00
N LYS A 18 6.63 5.70 8.01
CA LYS A 18 7.43 5.64 9.23
C LYS A 18 7.79 7.03 9.75
N ASN A 19 8.09 7.97 8.87
CA ASN A 19 8.60 9.30 9.20
C ASN A 19 7.55 10.41 9.08
N LYS A 20 6.29 10.06 9.00
CA LYS A 20 5.21 11.00 8.75
C LYS A 20 5.08 12.04 9.85
N ARG A 21 5.06 13.31 9.46
CA ARG A 21 4.83 14.47 10.34
C ARG A 21 3.42 15.01 10.08
N LEU A 22 2.63 15.16 11.14
CA LEU A 22 1.20 15.47 11.03
C LEU A 22 0.84 16.96 11.06
N ASN A 23 1.81 17.86 11.29
CA ASN A 23 1.53 19.26 11.62
C ASN A 23 1.77 20.26 10.48
N ASP A 24 1.96 19.79 9.25
CA ASP A 24 2.13 20.67 8.10
C ASP A 24 0.76 20.96 7.47
N ALA A 25 0.40 22.24 7.35
CA ALA A 25 -0.87 22.65 6.76
C ALA A 25 -1.04 22.17 5.32
N GLU A 26 0.07 22.12 4.56
CA GLU A 26 0.06 21.60 3.19
C GLU A 26 -0.29 20.12 3.18
N ILE A 27 0.31 19.34 4.10
CA ILE A 27 0.00 17.91 4.25
C ILE A 27 -1.47 17.72 4.59
N LEU A 28 -1.99 18.50 5.53
CA LEU A 28 -3.39 18.40 5.95
C LEU A 28 -4.36 18.74 4.81
N SER A 29 -3.99 19.65 3.91
CA SER A 29 -4.85 20.05 2.79
C SER A 29 -5.09 18.93 1.78
N ARG A 30 -4.17 17.99 1.67
CA ARG A 30 -4.24 16.85 0.72
C ARG A 30 -4.52 15.51 1.37
N GLN A 31 -4.65 15.50 2.70
CA GLN A 31 -4.81 14.27 3.47
C GLN A 31 -6.18 13.65 3.30
N ILE A 32 -6.20 12.32 3.14
CA ILE A 32 -7.41 11.50 3.21
C ILE A 32 -7.34 10.70 4.50
N ASN A 33 -8.42 10.68 5.25
CA ASN A 33 -8.54 9.88 6.47
C ASN A 33 -9.27 8.57 6.17
N LEU A 34 -8.72 7.47 6.67
CA LEU A 34 -9.32 6.15 6.50
C LEU A 34 -10.77 6.13 7.01
N SER A 35 -11.02 6.75 8.16
CA SER A 35 -12.35 6.76 8.77
C SER A 35 -13.43 7.33 7.83
N ASP A 36 -13.07 8.28 6.95
CA ASP A 36 -14.01 8.92 6.04
C ASP A 36 -14.38 8.02 4.85
N ILE A 37 -13.50 7.10 4.48
CA ILE A 37 -13.69 6.26 3.27
C ILE A 37 -13.82 4.77 3.60
N LYS A 38 -13.65 4.39 4.86
CA LYS A 38 -13.66 2.98 5.30
C LYS A 38 -14.89 2.22 4.82
N PRO A 39 -16.13 2.75 4.92
CA PRO A 39 -17.29 2.00 4.45
C PRO A 39 -17.22 1.66 2.96
N ARG A 40 -16.78 2.60 2.13
CA ARG A 40 -16.63 2.37 0.69
C ARG A 40 -15.53 1.35 0.38
N LEU A 41 -14.39 1.48 1.07
CA LEU A 41 -13.28 0.53 0.90
C LEU A 41 -13.67 -0.87 1.34
N THR A 42 -14.43 -0.99 2.41
CA THR A 42 -14.89 -2.29 2.92
C THR A 42 -15.77 -3.00 1.89
N LEU A 43 -16.73 -2.29 1.32
CA LEU A 43 -17.58 -2.82 0.27
C LEU A 43 -16.77 -3.24 -0.95
N PHE A 44 -15.81 -2.40 -1.34
CA PHE A 44 -14.94 -2.66 -2.47
C PHE A 44 -14.08 -3.91 -2.23
N ALA A 45 -13.46 -4.01 -1.05
CA ALA A 45 -12.63 -5.16 -0.67
C ALA A 45 -13.44 -6.47 -0.69
N ARG A 46 -14.64 -6.44 -0.13
CA ARG A 46 -15.52 -7.60 -0.11
C ARG A 46 -15.97 -8.02 -1.51
N ALA A 47 -16.23 -7.04 -2.37
CA ALA A 47 -16.61 -7.32 -3.75
C ALA A 47 -15.47 -8.00 -4.52
N ILE A 48 -14.24 -7.52 -4.36
CA ILE A 48 -13.08 -8.09 -5.05
C ILE A 48 -12.73 -9.47 -4.49
N CYS A 49 -12.74 -9.63 -3.17
CA CYS A 49 -12.30 -10.85 -2.51
C CYS A 49 -13.38 -11.95 -2.49
N GLY A 50 -14.64 -11.56 -2.61
CA GLY A 50 -15.76 -12.49 -2.41
C GLY A 50 -15.78 -13.05 -0.99
N ALA A 51 -15.29 -12.31 0.01
CA ALA A 51 -15.15 -12.75 1.39
C ALA A 51 -15.42 -11.59 2.34
N PRO A 52 -15.82 -11.86 3.59
CA PRO A 52 -16.16 -10.82 4.57
C PRO A 52 -14.91 -10.17 5.18
N ILE A 53 -14.18 -9.44 4.35
CA ILE A 53 -12.98 -8.72 4.80
C ILE A 53 -13.36 -7.56 5.70
N GLU A 54 -12.62 -7.39 6.80
CA GLU A 54 -12.67 -6.22 7.64
C GLU A 54 -11.44 -5.35 7.40
N ILE A 55 -11.61 -4.03 7.52
CA ILE A 55 -10.51 -3.08 7.37
C ILE A 55 -10.25 -2.43 8.73
N PHE A 56 -9.01 -2.48 9.17
CA PHE A 56 -8.57 -1.89 10.43
C PHE A 56 -7.51 -0.82 10.19
N PRO A 57 -7.46 0.21 11.04
CA PRO A 57 -6.43 1.24 10.91
C PRO A 57 -5.06 0.70 11.30
N ALA A 58 -4.03 1.13 10.59
CA ALA A 58 -2.64 0.84 10.89
C ALA A 58 -1.88 2.14 11.09
N GLU A 59 -0.90 2.12 11.98
CA GLU A 59 -0.06 3.29 12.25
C GLU A 59 0.90 3.58 11.09
N ARG A 60 1.25 2.55 10.31
CA ARG A 60 2.14 2.65 9.15
C ARG A 60 1.39 2.24 7.88
N GLU A 61 2.10 1.58 6.98
CA GLU A 61 1.60 1.16 5.66
C GLU A 61 0.49 0.12 5.72
N GLY A 62 0.41 -0.62 6.83
CA GLY A 62 -0.55 -1.70 6.97
C GLY A 62 -0.17 -2.97 6.22
N GLY A 63 -1.15 -3.81 5.96
CA GLY A 63 -0.92 -5.07 5.27
C GLY A 63 -2.09 -6.02 5.41
N TYR A 64 -1.88 -7.26 4.96
CA TYR A 64 -2.84 -8.35 5.08
C TYR A 64 -2.41 -9.26 6.25
N LYS A 65 -3.30 -9.42 7.22
CA LYS A 65 -3.02 -10.24 8.40
C LYS A 65 -4.33 -10.77 8.99
N ASN A 66 -4.34 -12.03 9.43
CA ASN A 66 -5.50 -12.65 10.07
C ASN A 66 -6.78 -12.53 9.23
N LYS A 67 -6.64 -12.67 7.92
CA LYS A 67 -7.73 -12.57 6.93
C LYS A 67 -8.38 -11.18 6.87
N ASN A 68 -7.72 -10.17 7.40
CA ASN A 68 -8.19 -8.78 7.39
C ASN A 68 -7.16 -7.87 6.76
N PHE A 69 -7.62 -6.69 6.34
CA PHE A 69 -6.76 -5.67 5.75
C PHE A 69 -6.49 -4.57 6.77
N PHE A 70 -5.24 -4.16 6.86
CA PHE A 70 -4.81 -3.04 7.68
C PHE A 70 -4.34 -1.94 6.75
N LEU A 71 -4.93 -0.76 6.86
CA LEU A 71 -4.61 0.38 6.01
C LEU A 71 -4.23 1.59 6.86
N PRO A 72 -3.39 2.49 6.33
CA PRO A 72 -2.96 3.66 7.10
C PRO A 72 -4.14 4.47 7.61
N ILE A 73 -4.01 5.02 8.82
CA ILE A 73 -5.02 5.88 9.43
C ILE A 73 -5.32 7.08 8.52
N ASN A 74 -4.28 7.61 7.87
CA ASN A 74 -4.42 8.69 6.91
C ASN A 74 -3.33 8.59 5.85
N CYS A 75 -3.54 9.27 4.73
CA CYS A 75 -2.59 9.29 3.63
C CYS A 75 -2.51 10.68 3.03
N SER A 76 -1.30 11.21 2.90
CA SER A 76 -0.98 12.47 2.26
C SER A 76 0.27 12.35 1.37
N LEU A 77 0.53 11.12 0.89
CA LEU A 77 1.73 10.76 0.13
C LEU A 77 1.83 11.54 -1.18
N PHE A 78 0.70 11.77 -1.85
CA PHE A 78 0.64 12.44 -3.14
C PHE A 78 0.16 13.89 -3.02
N PRO A 79 0.40 14.72 -4.06
CA PRO A 79 0.05 16.15 -3.99
C PRO A 79 -1.43 16.48 -3.85
N THR A 80 -2.34 15.59 -4.26
CA THR A 80 -3.78 15.87 -4.26
C THR A 80 -4.56 14.84 -3.44
N LYS A 81 -5.72 15.27 -2.93
CA LYS A 81 -6.64 14.38 -2.22
C LYS A 81 -7.10 13.23 -3.12
N GLU A 82 -7.37 13.51 -4.40
CA GLU A 82 -7.81 12.50 -5.35
C GLU A 82 -6.79 11.38 -5.49
N GLU A 83 -5.51 11.74 -5.61
CA GLU A 83 -4.44 10.76 -5.73
C GLU A 83 -4.27 9.93 -4.45
N ASN A 84 -4.41 10.56 -3.28
CA ASN A 84 -4.33 9.87 -2.00
C ASN A 84 -5.52 8.93 -1.80
N LEU A 85 -6.70 9.32 -2.29
CA LEU A 85 -7.87 8.44 -2.29
C LEU A 85 -7.64 7.23 -3.20
N LYS A 86 -7.13 7.46 -4.42
CA LYS A 86 -6.80 6.37 -5.34
C LYS A 86 -5.76 5.42 -4.77
N PHE A 87 -4.83 5.93 -3.97
CA PHE A 87 -3.84 5.10 -3.31
C PHE A 87 -4.48 4.09 -2.35
N TYR A 88 -5.51 4.50 -1.61
CA TYR A 88 -6.25 3.56 -0.76
C TYR A 88 -6.90 2.44 -1.56
N PHE A 89 -7.51 2.77 -2.70
CA PHE A 89 -8.10 1.75 -3.58
C PHE A 89 -7.03 0.85 -4.18
N PHE A 90 -5.93 1.43 -4.63
CA PHE A 90 -4.78 0.67 -5.12
C PHE A 90 -4.28 -0.31 -4.06
N ARG A 91 -4.11 0.17 -2.85
CA ARG A 91 -3.62 -0.65 -1.74
C ARG A 91 -4.60 -1.78 -1.40
N THR A 92 -5.89 -1.51 -1.49
CA THR A 92 -6.93 -2.51 -1.26
C THR A 92 -6.88 -3.61 -2.32
N VAL A 93 -6.71 -3.26 -3.60
CA VAL A 93 -6.53 -4.24 -4.66
C VAL A 93 -5.25 -5.04 -4.45
N TYR A 94 -4.17 -4.37 -4.07
CA TYR A 94 -2.89 -5.01 -3.78
C TYR A 94 -3.04 -6.09 -2.69
N LEU A 95 -3.68 -5.75 -1.58
CA LEU A 95 -3.89 -6.70 -0.49
C LEU A 95 -4.84 -7.84 -0.89
N SER A 96 -5.80 -7.56 -1.77
CA SER A 96 -6.69 -8.59 -2.31
C SER A 96 -5.92 -9.60 -3.15
N VAL A 97 -4.98 -9.14 -3.96
CA VAL A 97 -4.11 -10.01 -4.76
C VAL A 97 -3.18 -10.80 -3.84
N GLN A 98 -2.62 -10.17 -2.82
CA GLN A 98 -1.79 -10.85 -1.83
C GLN A 98 -2.54 -11.99 -1.16
N LYS A 99 -3.79 -11.75 -0.78
CA LYS A 99 -4.67 -12.78 -0.22
C LYS A 99 -4.91 -13.90 -1.22
N GLN A 100 -5.20 -13.57 -2.47
CA GLN A 100 -5.43 -14.54 -3.53
C GLN A 100 -4.22 -15.46 -3.75
N LEU A 101 -3.01 -14.91 -3.60
CA LEU A 101 -1.76 -15.66 -3.74
C LEU A 101 -1.36 -16.39 -2.46
N ASN A 102 -2.18 -16.34 -1.41
CA ASN A 102 -1.90 -16.93 -0.10
C ASN A 102 -0.60 -16.44 0.54
N LEU A 103 -0.26 -15.19 0.30
CA LEU A 103 0.93 -14.58 0.90
C LEU A 103 0.58 -14.02 2.29
N ASN A 104 0.47 -14.92 3.24
CA ASN A 104 0.08 -14.63 4.61
C ASN A 104 1.25 -14.90 5.56
N TRP A 105 1.60 -13.92 6.36
CA TRP A 105 2.76 -13.97 7.25
C TRP A 105 2.34 -14.17 8.72
N ASP A 106 1.15 -14.71 8.96
CA ASP A 106 0.62 -15.00 10.30
C ASP A 106 1.27 -16.23 10.93
N ASN A 107 2.52 -16.46 10.64
CA ASN A 107 3.24 -17.59 11.18
C ASN A 107 3.77 -17.33 12.58
N GLN A 108 4.15 -18.40 13.23
CA GLN A 108 4.49 -18.50 14.64
C GLN A 108 5.50 -17.48 15.16
N ASP A 109 6.25 -16.82 14.30
CA ASP A 109 7.27 -15.88 14.71
C ASP A 109 6.79 -14.42 14.80
N ASN A 110 5.59 -14.10 14.43
CA ASN A 110 4.93 -12.77 14.58
C ASN A 110 5.86 -11.55 14.65
N SER A 111 7.09 -11.66 14.11
CA SER A 111 8.04 -10.57 14.08
C SER A 111 7.61 -9.56 13.01
N PRO A 112 7.38 -8.29 13.38
CA PRO A 112 7.06 -7.25 12.38
C PRO A 112 8.16 -7.10 11.33
N GLU A 113 9.43 -7.27 11.72
CA GLU A 113 10.55 -7.16 10.80
C GLU A 113 10.53 -8.27 9.74
N LEU A 114 10.26 -9.51 10.17
CA LEU A 114 10.19 -10.65 9.26
C LEU A 114 9.02 -10.53 8.30
N SER A 115 7.86 -10.11 8.79
CA SER A 115 6.68 -9.87 7.95
C SER A 115 6.95 -8.79 6.91
N LEU A 116 7.62 -7.73 7.30
CA LEU A 116 7.97 -6.63 6.41
C LEU A 116 8.97 -7.09 5.34
N GLU A 117 9.97 -7.88 5.72
CA GLU A 117 10.95 -8.44 4.80
C GLU A 117 10.27 -9.31 3.74
N LYS A 118 9.40 -10.22 4.16
CA LYS A 118 8.65 -11.08 3.25
C LYS A 118 7.71 -10.30 2.34
N ALA A 119 7.04 -9.28 2.88
CA ALA A 119 6.18 -8.43 2.09
C ALA A 119 6.97 -7.68 1.03
N THR A 120 8.16 -7.20 1.35
CA THR A 120 9.04 -6.52 0.41
C THR A 120 9.52 -7.47 -0.68
N GLU A 121 9.93 -8.68 -0.32
CA GLU A 121 10.41 -9.69 -1.28
C GLU A 121 9.32 -10.10 -2.27
N THR A 122 8.06 -10.17 -1.83
CA THR A 122 6.95 -10.64 -2.67
C THR A 122 6.22 -9.51 -3.40
N ALA A 123 6.55 -8.25 -3.13
CA ALA A 123 5.89 -7.12 -3.76
C ALA A 123 5.91 -7.19 -5.30
N PRO A 124 7.03 -7.51 -5.96
CA PRO A 124 7.03 -7.63 -7.42
C PRO A 124 6.07 -8.68 -7.95
N LEU A 125 5.95 -9.82 -7.26
CA LEU A 125 5.03 -10.89 -7.64
C LEU A 125 3.57 -10.41 -7.53
N VAL A 126 3.23 -9.72 -6.46
CA VAL A 126 1.89 -9.18 -6.24
C VAL A 126 1.56 -8.13 -7.32
N LEU A 127 2.49 -7.23 -7.61
CA LEU A 127 2.30 -6.21 -8.63
C LEU A 127 2.08 -6.83 -10.01
N GLU A 128 2.89 -7.82 -10.37
CA GLU A 128 2.74 -8.51 -11.65
C GLU A 128 1.34 -9.12 -11.81
N LYS A 129 0.89 -9.84 -10.81
CA LYS A 129 -0.43 -10.45 -10.80
C LYS A 129 -1.54 -9.40 -10.85
N MET A 130 -1.39 -8.34 -10.06
CA MET A 130 -2.35 -7.24 -10.02
C MET A 130 -2.49 -6.57 -11.38
N PHE A 131 -1.38 -6.33 -12.08
CA PHE A 131 -1.40 -5.67 -13.39
C PHE A 131 -2.01 -6.57 -14.47
N GLN A 132 -1.87 -7.90 -14.34
CA GLN A 132 -2.53 -8.84 -15.22
C GLN A 132 -4.06 -8.82 -15.05
N ASP A 133 -4.51 -8.83 -13.80
CA ASP A 133 -5.93 -8.93 -13.48
C ASP A 133 -6.64 -7.58 -13.49
N TYR A 134 -5.92 -6.50 -13.20
CA TYR A 134 -6.46 -5.13 -13.10
C TYR A 134 -5.54 -4.15 -13.83
N PRO A 135 -5.61 -4.12 -15.18
CA PRO A 135 -4.69 -3.27 -15.97
C PRO A 135 -4.73 -1.79 -15.62
N SER A 136 -5.87 -1.26 -15.17
CA SER A 136 -5.99 0.14 -14.76
C SER A 136 -5.11 0.47 -13.55
N MET A 137 -4.78 -0.52 -12.74
CA MET A 137 -3.87 -0.34 -11.60
C MET A 137 -2.43 -0.11 -12.05
N GLN A 138 -2.05 -0.65 -13.21
CA GLN A 138 -0.74 -0.42 -13.78
C GLN A 138 -0.55 1.05 -14.16
N GLU A 139 -1.56 1.65 -14.78
CA GLU A 139 -1.53 3.07 -15.14
C GLU A 139 -1.41 3.94 -13.90
N PHE A 140 -2.21 3.66 -12.89
CA PHE A 140 -2.12 4.38 -11.62
C PHE A 140 -0.73 4.25 -11.01
N TYR A 141 -0.19 3.04 -10.99
CA TYR A 141 1.12 2.75 -10.40
C TYR A 141 2.23 3.55 -11.06
N TYR A 142 2.31 3.54 -12.39
CA TYR A 142 3.37 4.28 -13.08
C TYR A 142 3.22 5.79 -12.93
N ASP A 143 2.01 6.30 -12.95
CA ASP A 143 1.74 7.71 -12.70
C ASP A 143 2.17 8.10 -11.28
N ALA A 144 1.78 7.31 -10.29
CA ALA A 144 2.12 7.54 -8.90
C ALA A 144 3.63 7.52 -8.67
N VAL A 145 4.31 6.55 -9.27
CA VAL A 145 5.78 6.41 -9.16
C VAL A 145 6.49 7.66 -9.66
N SER A 146 6.01 8.24 -10.76
CA SER A 146 6.61 9.44 -11.33
C SER A 146 6.50 10.66 -10.41
N LYS A 147 5.53 10.64 -9.49
CA LYS A 147 5.28 11.73 -8.55
C LYS A 147 5.95 11.57 -7.19
N LEU A 148 6.48 10.38 -6.91
CA LEU A 148 7.22 10.17 -5.67
C LEU A 148 8.62 10.78 -5.79
N PRO A 149 9.08 11.52 -4.75
CA PRO A 149 10.42 12.09 -4.77
C PRO A 149 11.47 11.00 -4.61
N ILE A 150 12.05 10.54 -5.73
CA ILE A 150 13.13 9.56 -5.73
C ILE A 150 14.46 10.30 -5.70
N ASN A 151 15.14 10.28 -4.57
CA ASN A 151 16.48 10.84 -4.46
C ASN A 151 17.49 9.89 -5.10
N LYS A 152 18.53 10.48 -5.74
CA LYS A 152 19.63 9.69 -6.32
C LYS A 152 20.29 8.78 -5.27
N LYS A 153 20.25 9.17 -3.98
CA LYS A 153 20.78 8.36 -2.89
C LYS A 153 19.99 7.06 -2.67
N ASP A 154 18.69 7.08 -2.97
CA ASP A 154 17.86 5.89 -2.80
C ASP A 154 18.11 4.85 -3.89
N GLN A 155 18.69 5.28 -5.04
CA GLN A 155 19.03 4.38 -6.14
C GLN A 155 20.35 3.66 -5.94
N THR A 156 21.18 4.13 -5.01
CA THR A 156 22.53 3.59 -4.78
C THR A 156 22.64 2.80 -3.48
N ILE A 157 21.58 2.72 -2.69
CA ILE A 157 21.55 1.96 -1.44
C ILE A 157 20.91 0.61 -1.70
N ASP A 158 21.73 -0.33 -2.03
CA ASP A 158 21.31 -1.74 -2.12
C ASP A 158 21.99 -2.56 -1.05
#